data_69a93700d3deefe137cddbd7af97d694
#
_entry.id   69a93700d3deefe137cddbd7af97d694
#
_cell.length_a   1.000
_cell.length_b   1.000
_cell.length_c   1.000
_cell.angle_alpha   90.00
_cell.angle_beta   90.00
_cell.angle_gamma   90.00
#
_symmetry.space_group_name_H-M   'P 1'
#
loop_
_entity.id
_entity.type
_entity.pdbx_description
1 polymer ?
#
loop_
_entity_poly.entity_id
_entity_poly.type
_entity_poly.pdbx_seq_one_letter_code
_entity_poly.pdbx_strand_id
1 'polypeptide(L)'
;HVAKPLDTSYECRSEMCMEIEKAGYPVKYHHPEVAASGQFEIEPKLGQMSKMADGTMMIKYIIKNVAAKYGKTATFMPKPVYGEAGSGMHVHMLLLKDGEPVFSDDNGYSHLSETAHYFIGGLLKHIGALCAITNPSTNSFKRLVPGFEAPVTVGYATSNRSAVIRIPAYAKTPKMRRFELRNPDATCNPYFAYAAILMAGLDGVKNKIDPHKNGWGPYDVNLYTLSDKEKKKLKQLPTRLEDALDALEKDYKFLMEGGVFPEELIKNFIKRKRAECLRL
;
A
#
# COMPACT_ATOMS: atom_id res chain seq x y z
N HIS A 1 -4.88 -20.69 -1.33
CA HIS A 1 -4.14 -21.04 -0.10
C HIS A 1 -4.07 -22.55 0.03
N VAL A 2 -2.90 -23.08 0.40
CA VAL A 2 -2.66 -24.51 0.64
C VAL A 2 -2.38 -24.75 2.13
N ALA A 3 -2.63 -25.98 2.59
CA ALA A 3 -2.29 -26.45 3.92
C ALA A 3 -1.16 -27.47 3.85
N LYS A 4 -0.59 -27.87 5.02
CA LYS A 4 0.35 -29.00 5.08
C LYS A 4 -0.29 -30.26 4.46
N PRO A 5 0.48 -31.10 3.78
CA PRO A 5 1.96 -31.05 3.60
C PRO A 5 2.43 -30.14 2.46
N LEU A 6 1.53 -29.51 1.71
CA LEU A 6 1.87 -28.68 0.55
C LEU A 6 2.47 -27.32 0.95
N ASP A 7 2.07 -26.77 2.10
CA ASP A 7 2.69 -25.56 2.68
C ASP A 7 4.01 -25.89 3.37
N THR A 8 5.08 -25.94 2.60
CA THR A 8 6.44 -26.22 3.09
C THR A 8 7.07 -25.07 3.88
N SER A 9 6.44 -23.90 3.92
CA SER A 9 6.93 -22.71 4.61
C SER A 9 6.29 -22.52 6.00
N TYR A 10 5.35 -23.37 6.40
CA TYR A 10 4.53 -23.16 7.59
C TYR A 10 5.34 -22.99 8.87
N GLU A 11 6.31 -23.88 9.16
CA GLU A 11 7.12 -23.81 10.38
C GLU A 11 7.97 -22.54 10.40
N CYS A 12 8.68 -22.26 9.30
CA CYS A 12 9.50 -21.06 9.16
C CYS A 12 8.66 -19.79 9.35
N ARG A 13 7.50 -19.70 8.68
CA ARG A 13 6.60 -18.55 8.80
C ARG A 13 5.98 -18.44 10.19
N SER A 14 5.65 -19.55 10.85
CA SER A 14 5.13 -19.55 12.21
C SER A 14 6.18 -19.06 13.21
N GLU A 15 7.44 -19.46 13.07
CA GLU A 15 8.53 -18.93 13.90
C GLU A 15 8.74 -17.43 13.64
N MET A 16 8.68 -16.97 12.39
CA MET A 16 8.71 -15.53 12.08
C MET A 16 7.62 -14.77 12.84
N CYS A 17 6.40 -15.27 12.84
CA CYS A 17 5.29 -14.65 13.57
C CYS A 17 5.53 -14.60 15.07
N MET A 18 6.01 -15.69 15.68
CA MET A 18 6.33 -15.72 17.11
C MET A 18 7.43 -14.70 17.48
N GLU A 19 8.47 -14.59 16.68
CA GLU A 19 9.55 -13.61 16.92
C GLU A 19 9.07 -12.17 16.72
N ILE A 20 8.19 -11.92 15.74
CA ILE A 20 7.55 -10.62 15.52
C ILE A 20 6.69 -10.23 16.74
N GLU A 21 5.91 -11.17 17.27
CA GLU A 21 5.09 -10.93 18.47
C GLU A 21 5.94 -10.68 19.72
N LYS A 22 7.03 -11.44 19.93
CA LYS A 22 8.01 -11.18 21.00
C LYS A 22 8.64 -9.79 20.91
N ALA A 23 8.83 -9.28 19.70
CA ALA A 23 9.32 -7.92 19.48
C ALA A 23 8.27 -6.82 19.72
N GLY A 24 7.05 -7.19 20.12
CA GLY A 24 5.98 -6.25 20.50
C GLY A 24 5.08 -5.82 19.32
N TYR A 25 5.06 -6.58 18.23
CA TYR A 25 4.20 -6.36 17.06
C TYR A 25 3.22 -7.52 16.88
N PRO A 26 2.02 -7.48 17.48
CA PRO A 26 1.07 -8.58 17.40
C PRO A 26 0.70 -8.91 15.94
N VAL A 27 0.75 -10.19 15.60
CA VAL A 27 0.35 -10.70 14.28
C VAL A 27 -1.15 -10.99 14.29
N LYS A 28 -1.82 -10.63 13.21
CA LYS A 28 -3.25 -10.90 13.01
C LYS A 28 -3.46 -12.27 12.39
N TYR A 29 -2.74 -12.54 11.30
CA TYR A 29 -2.70 -13.85 10.62
C TYR A 29 -1.49 -13.94 9.70
N HIS A 30 -1.23 -15.15 9.21
CA HIS A 30 -0.28 -15.41 8.14
C HIS A 30 -0.76 -16.57 7.26
N HIS A 31 -0.38 -16.56 6.00
CA HIS A 31 -0.75 -17.62 5.04
C HIS A 31 0.21 -17.68 3.85
N PRO A 32 0.27 -18.81 3.12
CA PRO A 32 0.95 -18.85 1.84
C PRO A 32 0.23 -17.99 0.80
N GLU A 33 0.96 -17.45 -0.13
CA GLU A 33 0.48 -16.60 -1.23
C GLU A 33 0.55 -17.30 -2.59
N VAL A 34 0.27 -16.56 -3.66
CA VAL A 34 -0.03 -17.10 -5.00
C VAL A 34 1.22 -17.55 -5.74
N ALA A 35 2.37 -16.89 -5.58
CA ALA A 35 3.56 -17.23 -6.32
C ALA A 35 4.17 -18.58 -5.88
N ALA A 36 4.54 -19.41 -6.87
CA ALA A 36 5.03 -20.77 -6.66
C ALA A 36 6.38 -20.84 -5.93
N SER A 37 7.12 -19.74 -5.87
CA SER A 37 8.45 -19.65 -5.25
C SER A 37 8.46 -19.60 -3.70
N GLY A 38 7.35 -19.95 -3.04
CA GLY A 38 7.22 -19.94 -1.58
C GLY A 38 6.87 -18.56 -1.02
N GLN A 39 6.12 -17.78 -1.79
CA GLN A 39 5.58 -16.49 -1.33
C GLN A 39 4.58 -16.69 -0.18
N PHE A 40 4.63 -15.80 0.81
CA PHE A 40 3.65 -15.78 1.90
C PHE A 40 3.39 -14.35 2.38
N GLU A 41 2.30 -14.18 3.10
CA GLU A 41 1.90 -12.94 3.75
C GLU A 41 1.90 -13.08 5.26
N ILE A 42 2.35 -12.05 5.95
CA ILE A 42 2.18 -11.84 7.39
C ILE A 42 1.52 -10.49 7.58
N GLU A 43 0.32 -10.45 8.17
CA GLU A 43 -0.39 -9.21 8.48
C GLU A 43 -0.27 -8.92 9.99
N PRO A 44 0.48 -7.87 10.41
CA PRO A 44 0.45 -7.39 11.78
C PRO A 44 -0.89 -6.69 12.08
N LYS A 45 -1.26 -6.64 13.36
CA LYS A 45 -2.43 -5.85 13.79
C LYS A 45 -2.19 -4.36 13.58
N LEU A 46 -3.28 -3.61 13.40
CA LEU A 46 -3.23 -2.15 13.33
C LEU A 46 -2.57 -1.58 14.59
N GLY A 47 -1.75 -0.57 14.40
CA GLY A 47 -1.05 0.12 15.46
C GLY A 47 -0.86 1.60 15.14
N GLN A 48 -0.33 2.34 16.10
CA GLN A 48 0.03 3.74 15.91
C GLN A 48 1.06 3.89 14.79
N MET A 49 0.87 4.87 13.91
CA MET A 49 1.63 5.02 12.66
C MET A 49 3.15 5.01 12.85
N SER A 50 3.68 5.78 13.81
CA SER A 50 5.12 5.81 14.09
C SER A 50 5.65 4.46 14.57
N LYS A 51 4.94 3.81 15.51
CA LYS A 51 5.27 2.47 15.99
C LYS A 51 5.24 1.45 14.85
N MET A 52 4.31 1.56 13.90
CA MET A 52 4.24 0.65 12.76
C MET A 52 5.32 0.92 11.71
N ALA A 53 5.84 2.15 11.63
CA ALA A 53 7.02 2.42 10.80
C ALA A 53 8.26 1.70 11.37
N ASP A 54 8.51 1.81 12.68
CA ASP A 54 9.55 1.03 13.37
C ASP A 54 9.30 -0.48 13.20
N GLY A 55 8.04 -0.91 13.37
CA GLY A 55 7.61 -2.28 13.20
C GLY A 55 7.91 -2.85 11.82
N THR A 56 7.69 -2.07 10.77
CA THR A 56 7.99 -2.49 9.40
C THR A 56 9.48 -2.80 9.23
N MET A 57 10.36 -1.98 9.80
CA MET A 57 11.81 -2.26 9.76
C MET A 57 12.18 -3.50 10.58
N MET A 58 11.62 -3.62 11.79
CA MET A 58 11.87 -4.76 12.68
C MET A 58 11.35 -6.07 12.07
N ILE A 59 10.14 -6.09 11.53
CA ILE A 59 9.53 -7.25 10.85
C ILE A 59 10.41 -7.73 9.69
N LYS A 60 10.89 -6.81 8.84
CA LYS A 60 11.79 -7.15 7.73
C LYS A 60 13.10 -7.76 8.24
N TYR A 61 13.64 -7.24 9.32
CA TYR A 61 14.85 -7.76 9.95
C TYR A 61 14.62 -9.17 10.51
N ILE A 62 13.57 -9.39 11.28
CA ILE A 62 13.22 -10.68 11.88
C ILE A 62 13.01 -11.74 10.77
N ILE A 63 12.21 -11.43 9.76
CA ILE A 63 11.90 -12.36 8.66
C ILE A 63 13.18 -12.82 7.96
N LYS A 64 14.12 -11.92 7.68
CA LYS A 64 15.40 -12.28 7.03
C LYS A 64 16.25 -13.18 7.92
N ASN A 65 16.32 -12.89 9.22
CA ASN A 65 17.13 -13.68 10.16
C ASN A 65 16.52 -15.08 10.40
N VAL A 66 15.21 -15.17 10.58
CA VAL A 66 14.53 -16.46 10.72
C VAL A 66 14.65 -17.28 9.42
N ALA A 67 14.48 -16.67 8.24
CA ALA A 67 14.69 -17.37 6.97
C ALA A 67 16.10 -17.99 6.89
N ALA A 68 17.15 -17.22 7.25
CA ALA A 68 18.52 -17.69 7.27
C ALA A 68 18.72 -18.89 8.20
N LYS A 69 18.07 -18.91 9.38
CA LYS A 69 18.08 -20.04 10.31
C LYS A 69 17.53 -21.33 9.68
N TYR A 70 16.58 -21.21 8.74
CA TYR A 70 16.01 -22.33 7.98
C TYR A 70 16.77 -22.63 6.67
N GLY A 71 17.97 -22.06 6.48
CA GLY A 71 18.74 -22.22 5.25
C GLY A 71 18.07 -21.58 4.01
N LYS A 72 17.23 -20.58 4.23
CA LYS A 72 16.45 -19.87 3.20
C LYS A 72 16.86 -18.41 3.12
N THR A 73 16.56 -17.79 1.98
CA THR A 73 16.67 -16.34 1.78
C THR A 73 15.27 -15.73 1.65
N ALA A 74 14.98 -14.70 2.42
CA ALA A 74 13.77 -13.90 2.27
C ALA A 74 14.05 -12.62 1.51
N THR A 75 13.21 -12.32 0.52
CA THR A 75 13.25 -11.07 -0.24
C THR A 75 11.96 -10.29 -0.10
N PHE A 76 12.08 -8.97 -0.08
CA PHE A 76 10.96 -8.01 -0.15
C PHE A 76 10.94 -7.28 -1.50
N MET A 77 11.60 -7.83 -2.50
CA MET A 77 11.62 -7.30 -3.86
C MET A 77 10.21 -7.34 -4.44
N PRO A 78 9.70 -6.25 -5.04
CA PRO A 78 8.31 -6.18 -5.53
C PRO A 78 7.99 -7.19 -6.62
N LYS A 79 8.93 -7.48 -7.50
CA LYS A 79 8.79 -8.49 -8.58
C LYS A 79 10.07 -9.33 -8.64
N PRO A 80 10.24 -10.32 -7.75
CA PRO A 80 11.46 -11.12 -7.69
C PRO A 80 11.57 -12.11 -8.85
N VAL A 81 10.44 -12.63 -9.35
CA VAL A 81 10.39 -13.64 -10.41
C VAL A 81 9.49 -13.15 -11.55
N TYR A 82 10.02 -13.20 -12.77
CA TYR A 82 9.25 -12.88 -13.97
C TYR A 82 8.13 -13.94 -14.18
N GLY A 83 6.94 -13.49 -14.57
CA GLY A 83 5.80 -14.39 -14.78
C GLY A 83 5.05 -14.83 -13.52
N GLU A 84 5.62 -14.60 -12.32
CA GLU A 84 4.97 -14.91 -11.04
C GLU A 84 4.27 -13.69 -10.43
N ALA A 85 3.43 -13.90 -9.41
CA ALA A 85 2.87 -12.79 -8.63
C ALA A 85 3.97 -11.99 -7.91
N GLY A 86 3.77 -10.68 -7.81
CA GLY A 86 4.67 -9.79 -7.09
C GLY A 86 4.32 -9.66 -5.60
N SER A 87 5.23 -9.06 -4.83
CA SER A 87 5.07 -8.82 -3.39
C SER A 87 4.69 -7.35 -3.13
N GLY A 88 3.51 -7.13 -2.55
CA GLY A 88 3.04 -5.83 -2.09
C GLY A 88 3.32 -5.60 -0.61
N MET A 89 3.19 -4.36 -0.18
CA MET A 89 3.08 -3.98 1.22
C MET A 89 1.82 -3.12 1.37
N HIS A 90 0.69 -3.78 1.50
CA HIS A 90 -0.59 -3.07 1.60
C HIS A 90 -0.69 -2.31 2.92
N VAL A 91 -1.18 -1.08 2.87
CA VAL A 91 -1.29 -0.23 4.05
C VAL A 91 -2.76 -0.06 4.43
N HIS A 92 -3.17 -0.74 5.49
CA HIS A 92 -4.47 -0.53 6.13
C HIS A 92 -4.42 0.70 7.02
N MET A 93 -5.43 1.54 6.97
CA MET A 93 -5.45 2.77 7.76
C MET A 93 -6.85 3.17 8.21
N LEU A 94 -6.91 3.76 9.39
CA LEU A 94 -8.04 4.49 9.93
C LEU A 94 -7.52 5.72 10.69
N LEU A 95 -8.35 6.73 10.84
CA LEU A 95 -8.05 7.89 11.68
C LEU A 95 -8.87 7.86 12.96
N LEU A 96 -8.23 8.31 14.04
CA LEU A 96 -8.88 8.59 15.31
C LEU A 96 -8.80 10.09 15.58
N LYS A 97 -9.87 10.64 16.13
CA LYS A 97 -9.89 11.97 16.72
C LYS A 97 -10.34 11.83 18.17
N ASP A 98 -9.52 12.28 19.10
CA ASP A 98 -9.77 12.15 20.54
C ASP A 98 -10.06 10.70 21.00
N GLY A 99 -9.42 9.74 20.34
CA GLY A 99 -9.57 8.31 20.59
C GLY A 99 -10.72 7.63 19.84
N GLU A 100 -11.59 8.40 19.17
CA GLU A 100 -12.76 7.88 18.46
C GLU A 100 -12.51 7.76 16.94
N PRO A 101 -12.98 6.67 16.29
CA PRO A 101 -12.79 6.46 14.86
C PRO A 101 -13.64 7.44 14.04
N VAL A 102 -12.98 8.19 13.13
CA VAL A 102 -13.66 9.19 12.28
C VAL A 102 -14.02 8.67 10.89
N PHE A 103 -13.70 7.41 10.58
CA PHE A 103 -13.97 6.82 9.26
C PHE A 103 -15.28 6.05 9.17
N SER A 104 -16.04 5.93 10.27
CA SER A 104 -17.30 5.16 10.30
C SER A 104 -18.51 6.05 10.18
N ASP A 105 -19.43 5.66 9.29
CA ASP A 105 -20.79 6.20 9.18
C ASP A 105 -21.68 5.09 8.61
N ASP A 106 -22.71 4.69 9.36
CA ASP A 106 -23.59 3.58 8.97
C ASP A 106 -24.41 3.88 7.69
N ASN A 107 -24.59 5.15 7.34
CA ASN A 107 -25.33 5.60 6.16
C ASN A 107 -24.42 5.83 4.94
N GLY A 108 -23.10 5.85 5.12
CA GLY A 108 -22.14 6.08 4.03
C GLY A 108 -21.90 4.84 3.16
N TYR A 109 -21.40 5.05 1.94
CA TYR A 109 -20.99 3.95 1.08
C TYR A 109 -19.95 3.06 1.80
N SER A 110 -20.20 1.75 1.82
CA SER A 110 -19.43 0.76 2.60
C SER A 110 -19.29 1.13 4.09
N HIS A 111 -20.27 1.86 4.63
CA HIS A 111 -20.29 2.38 5.99
C HIS A 111 -19.07 3.26 6.33
N LEU A 112 -18.52 3.95 5.34
CA LEU A 112 -17.48 4.96 5.52
C LEU A 112 -18.08 6.36 5.58
N SER A 113 -17.50 7.17 6.47
CA SER A 113 -17.87 8.57 6.63
C SER A 113 -17.43 9.45 5.45
N GLU A 114 -18.01 10.63 5.34
CA GLU A 114 -17.58 11.66 4.39
C GLU A 114 -16.09 12.00 4.56
N THR A 115 -15.59 12.04 5.81
CA THR A 115 -14.18 12.24 6.12
C THR A 115 -13.31 11.13 5.52
N ALA A 116 -13.75 9.87 5.61
CA ALA A 116 -13.03 8.76 4.98
C ALA A 116 -13.00 8.88 3.45
N HIS A 117 -14.12 9.27 2.83
CA HIS A 117 -14.18 9.50 1.40
C HIS A 117 -13.28 10.65 0.96
N TYR A 118 -13.24 11.76 1.69
CA TYR A 118 -12.31 12.86 1.39
C TYR A 118 -10.86 12.44 1.56
N PHE A 119 -10.55 11.63 2.58
CA PHE A 119 -9.21 11.07 2.74
C PHE A 119 -8.82 10.19 1.54
N ILE A 120 -9.72 9.31 1.10
CA ILE A 120 -9.55 8.51 -0.13
C ILE A 120 -9.35 9.43 -1.35
N GLY A 121 -10.14 10.50 -1.46
CA GLY A 121 -10.02 11.49 -2.53
C GLY A 121 -8.63 12.14 -2.59
N GLY A 122 -8.07 12.49 -1.43
CA GLY A 122 -6.72 13.03 -1.34
C GLY A 122 -5.66 12.02 -1.80
N LEU A 123 -5.75 10.76 -1.34
CA LEU A 123 -4.86 9.70 -1.80
C LEU A 123 -4.90 9.53 -3.32
N LEU A 124 -6.09 9.46 -3.92
CA LEU A 124 -6.26 9.24 -5.36
C LEU A 124 -5.87 10.46 -6.20
N LYS A 125 -6.02 11.67 -5.67
CA LYS A 125 -5.51 12.90 -6.31
C LYS A 125 -4.00 12.84 -6.46
N HIS A 126 -3.30 12.57 -5.35
CA HIS A 126 -1.84 12.59 -5.24
C HIS A 126 -1.17 11.25 -5.56
N ILE A 127 -1.91 10.24 -6.02
CA ILE A 127 -1.39 8.87 -6.14
C ILE A 127 -0.17 8.76 -7.05
N GLY A 128 -0.10 9.56 -8.11
CA GLY A 128 1.07 9.60 -9.01
C GLY A 128 2.34 10.01 -8.27
N ALA A 129 2.26 11.08 -7.48
CA ALA A 129 3.37 11.57 -6.66
C ALA A 129 3.70 10.59 -5.52
N LEU A 130 2.67 10.01 -4.88
CA LEU A 130 2.84 9.00 -3.85
C LEU A 130 3.60 7.78 -4.36
N CYS A 131 3.39 7.35 -5.60
CA CYS A 131 4.11 6.20 -6.18
C CYS A 131 5.63 6.41 -6.18
N ALA A 132 6.15 7.63 -6.32
CA ALA A 132 7.59 7.88 -6.21
C ALA A 132 8.15 7.51 -4.84
N ILE A 133 7.35 7.65 -3.77
CA ILE A 133 7.74 7.40 -2.38
C ILE A 133 7.37 5.99 -1.94
N THR A 134 6.20 5.49 -2.34
CA THR A 134 5.67 4.18 -1.93
C THR A 134 6.14 3.02 -2.81
N ASN A 135 6.64 3.32 -4.02
CA ASN A 135 7.13 2.38 -5.03
C ASN A 135 8.47 2.88 -5.61
N PRO A 136 9.51 3.06 -4.77
CA PRO A 136 10.68 3.87 -5.11
C PRO A 136 11.77 3.13 -5.90
N SER A 137 11.45 2.02 -6.54
CA SER A 137 12.40 1.26 -7.37
C SER A 137 11.86 1.00 -8.77
N THR A 138 12.74 0.81 -9.75
CA THR A 138 12.34 0.40 -11.10
C THR A 138 11.63 -0.96 -11.10
N ASN A 139 12.01 -1.84 -10.16
CA ASN A 139 11.37 -3.14 -9.96
C ASN A 139 9.93 -3.01 -9.40
N SER A 140 9.60 -1.93 -8.67
CA SER A 140 8.26 -1.65 -8.19
C SER A 140 7.24 -1.64 -9.33
N PHE A 141 7.59 -1.04 -10.45
CA PHE A 141 6.71 -0.90 -11.63
C PHE A 141 6.62 -2.18 -12.46
N LYS A 142 7.55 -3.14 -12.28
CA LYS A 142 7.41 -4.51 -12.81
C LYS A 142 6.35 -5.32 -12.07
N ARG A 143 6.03 -4.95 -10.81
CA ARG A 143 4.90 -5.51 -10.06
C ARG A 143 3.57 -4.89 -10.46
N LEU A 144 3.52 -3.58 -10.69
CA LEU A 144 2.28 -2.84 -10.98
C LEU A 144 1.84 -3.04 -12.44
N VAL A 145 1.57 -4.29 -12.79
CA VAL A 145 1.13 -4.71 -14.12
C VAL A 145 -0.17 -5.52 -14.05
N PRO A 146 -1.05 -5.47 -15.06
CA PRO A 146 -2.30 -6.21 -15.08
C PRO A 146 -2.07 -7.74 -15.00
N GLY A 147 -3.04 -8.46 -14.38
CA GLY A 147 -3.08 -9.93 -14.40
C GLY A 147 -2.37 -10.62 -13.22
N PHE A 148 -1.74 -9.89 -12.31
CA PHE A 148 -1.01 -10.43 -11.16
C PHE A 148 -1.52 -9.92 -9.80
N GLU A 149 -2.81 -9.65 -9.68
CA GLU A 149 -3.48 -9.12 -8.47
C GLU A 149 -2.91 -7.77 -7.96
N ALA A 150 -2.02 -7.13 -8.71
CA ALA A 150 -1.52 -5.80 -8.41
C ALA A 150 -2.48 -4.73 -8.94
N PRO A 151 -2.72 -3.64 -8.19
CA PRO A 151 -3.58 -2.56 -8.65
C PRO A 151 -2.86 -1.75 -9.73
N VAL A 152 -3.59 -1.40 -10.79
CA VAL A 152 -3.09 -0.53 -11.87
C VAL A 152 -4.01 0.66 -12.11
N THR A 153 -5.28 0.56 -11.74
CA THR A 153 -6.31 1.56 -11.97
C THR A 153 -6.51 2.43 -10.75
N VAL A 154 -6.42 3.73 -10.93
CA VAL A 154 -6.67 4.73 -9.87
C VAL A 154 -8.15 4.75 -9.54
N GLY A 155 -8.48 4.33 -8.33
CA GLY A 155 -9.85 4.31 -7.86
C GLY A 155 -10.00 3.50 -6.57
N TYR A 156 -11.23 3.46 -6.07
CA TYR A 156 -11.59 2.70 -4.86
C TYR A 156 -12.82 1.84 -5.09
N ALA A 157 -12.94 0.78 -4.31
CA ALA A 157 -14.10 -0.11 -4.33
C ALA A 157 -14.19 -1.00 -3.09
N THR A 158 -15.37 -1.56 -2.86
CA THR A 158 -15.59 -2.58 -1.82
C THR A 158 -15.13 -3.94 -2.33
N SER A 159 -14.26 -4.59 -1.58
CA SER A 159 -13.76 -5.96 -1.85
C SER A 159 -13.10 -6.20 -3.22
N ASN A 160 -12.89 -5.17 -4.02
CA ASN A 160 -12.30 -5.28 -5.35
C ASN A 160 -10.78 -5.15 -5.29
N ARG A 161 -10.05 -6.20 -5.68
CA ARG A 161 -8.59 -6.26 -5.64
C ARG A 161 -7.90 -5.54 -6.81
N SER A 162 -8.64 -5.15 -7.85
CA SER A 162 -8.09 -4.44 -9.01
C SER A 162 -8.00 -2.91 -8.81
N ALA A 163 -8.69 -2.38 -7.80
CA ALA A 163 -8.61 -0.97 -7.42
C ALA A 163 -7.40 -0.67 -6.52
N VAL A 164 -6.85 0.52 -6.63
CA VAL A 164 -5.74 1.01 -5.79
C VAL A 164 -6.13 1.07 -4.32
N ILE A 165 -7.37 1.44 -4.03
CA ILE A 165 -7.91 1.45 -2.66
C ILE A 165 -9.04 0.43 -2.57
N ARG A 166 -8.90 -0.50 -1.62
CA ARG A 166 -9.91 -1.51 -1.29
C ARG A 166 -10.50 -1.23 0.09
N ILE A 167 -11.83 -1.25 0.17
CA ILE A 167 -12.56 -1.21 1.44
C ILE A 167 -12.88 -2.67 1.80
N PRO A 168 -12.32 -3.21 2.91
CA PRO A 168 -12.54 -4.59 3.29
C PRO A 168 -13.93 -4.80 3.88
N ALA A 169 -14.76 -5.65 3.27
CA ALA A 169 -16.13 -5.92 3.70
C ALA A 169 -16.23 -6.59 5.09
N TYR A 170 -15.13 -7.20 5.58
CA TYR A 170 -15.11 -7.82 6.90
C TYR A 170 -14.96 -6.82 8.06
N ALA A 171 -14.61 -5.57 7.79
CA ALA A 171 -14.44 -4.52 8.80
C ALA A 171 -15.80 -3.93 9.18
N LYS A 172 -16.62 -4.67 9.95
CA LYS A 172 -18.04 -4.38 10.17
C LYS A 172 -18.35 -3.42 11.33
N THR A 173 -17.46 -3.25 12.30
CA THR A 173 -17.68 -2.36 13.45
C THR A 173 -17.03 -1.00 13.25
N PRO A 174 -17.52 0.09 13.88
CA PRO A 174 -16.92 1.42 13.77
C PRO A 174 -15.40 1.43 14.03
N LYS A 175 -14.93 0.73 15.06
CA LYS A 175 -13.50 0.61 15.40
C LYS A 175 -12.68 -0.20 14.40
N MET A 176 -13.31 -0.93 13.50
CA MET A 176 -12.66 -1.72 12.46
C MET A 176 -12.74 -1.07 11.08
N ARG A 177 -13.63 -0.08 10.88
CA ARG A 177 -13.84 0.59 9.59
C ARG A 177 -12.54 1.23 9.12
N ARG A 178 -12.07 0.77 7.97
CA ARG A 178 -10.80 1.15 7.37
C ARG A 178 -10.81 0.89 5.89
N PHE A 179 -9.80 1.37 5.22
CA PHE A 179 -9.50 0.97 3.84
C PHE A 179 -8.02 0.63 3.70
N GLU A 180 -7.68 0.05 2.59
CA GLU A 180 -6.37 -0.51 2.26
C GLU A 180 -5.84 0.16 1.01
N LEU A 181 -4.68 0.80 1.10
CA LEU A 181 -3.91 1.29 -0.04
C LEU A 181 -3.00 0.15 -0.53
N ARG A 182 -3.14 -0.27 -1.79
CA ARG A 182 -2.60 -1.52 -2.31
C ARG A 182 -1.37 -1.38 -3.21
N ASN A 183 -1.08 -0.17 -3.70
CA ASN A 183 0.08 0.04 -4.56
C ASN A 183 1.43 -0.05 -3.82
N PRO A 184 1.60 0.33 -2.54
CA PRO A 184 2.91 0.33 -1.90
C PRO A 184 3.60 -1.03 -1.94
N ASP A 185 4.92 -1.01 -1.94
CA ASP A 185 5.76 -2.19 -1.77
C ASP A 185 6.84 -1.97 -0.72
N ALA A 186 7.42 -3.06 -0.24
CA ALA A 186 8.32 -3.03 0.91
C ALA A 186 9.74 -2.52 0.61
N THR A 187 10.02 -2.02 -0.60
CA THR A 187 11.27 -1.29 -0.90
C THR A 187 11.21 0.17 -0.44
N CYS A 188 10.02 0.70 -0.14
CA CYS A 188 9.89 2.05 0.37
C CYS A 188 10.51 2.22 1.77
N ASN A 189 10.89 3.46 2.07
CA ASN A 189 11.16 3.86 3.45
C ASN A 189 9.81 4.05 4.16
N PRO A 190 9.48 3.23 5.19
CA PRO A 190 8.16 3.28 5.83
C PRO A 190 7.88 4.61 6.51
N TYR A 191 8.89 5.30 7.05
CA TYR A 191 8.73 6.61 7.67
C TYR A 191 8.27 7.65 6.64
N PHE A 192 8.89 7.67 5.45
CA PHE A 192 8.49 8.56 4.37
C PHE A 192 7.14 8.15 3.77
N ALA A 193 6.94 6.86 3.54
CA ALA A 193 5.72 6.36 2.90
C ALA A 193 4.48 6.65 3.76
N TYR A 194 4.54 6.34 5.06
CA TYR A 194 3.38 6.53 5.94
C TYR A 194 3.09 8.02 6.18
N ALA A 195 4.13 8.85 6.34
CA ALA A 195 3.95 10.29 6.44
C ALA A 195 3.34 10.86 5.15
N ALA A 196 3.85 10.49 3.97
CA ALA A 196 3.32 10.98 2.69
C ALA A 196 1.86 10.54 2.45
N ILE A 197 1.52 9.30 2.79
CA ILE A 197 0.15 8.77 2.73
C ILE A 197 -0.78 9.61 3.64
N LEU A 198 -0.37 9.87 4.88
CA LEU A 198 -1.14 10.69 5.80
C LEU A 198 -1.34 12.11 5.25
N MET A 199 -0.27 12.76 4.77
CA MET A 199 -0.35 14.11 4.23
C MET A 199 -1.28 14.21 3.02
N ALA A 200 -1.23 13.23 2.11
CA ALA A 200 -2.14 13.17 0.95
C ALA A 200 -3.61 13.03 1.39
N GLY A 201 -3.87 12.13 2.35
CA GLY A 201 -5.22 11.96 2.88
C GLY A 201 -5.74 13.20 3.60
N LEU A 202 -4.91 13.86 4.40
CA LEU A 202 -5.28 15.10 5.10
C LEU A 202 -5.53 16.26 4.13
N ASP A 203 -4.77 16.38 3.02
CA ASP A 203 -5.08 17.33 1.94
C ASP A 203 -6.48 17.07 1.38
N GLY A 204 -6.84 15.81 1.19
CA GLY A 204 -8.18 15.41 0.76
C GLY A 204 -9.27 15.86 1.73
N VAL A 205 -9.08 15.66 3.02
CA VAL A 205 -10.04 16.09 4.07
C VAL A 205 -10.14 17.61 4.12
N LYS A 206 -9.01 18.31 4.14
CA LYS A 206 -8.93 19.77 4.19
C LYS A 206 -9.64 20.43 3.01
N ASN A 207 -9.45 19.89 1.82
CA ASN A 207 -9.98 20.43 0.56
C ASN A 207 -11.30 19.76 0.13
N LYS A 208 -11.88 18.88 0.94
CA LYS A 208 -13.11 18.13 0.66
C LYS A 208 -13.11 17.46 -0.73
N ILE A 209 -12.03 16.75 -1.03
CA ILE A 209 -11.83 16.09 -2.33
C ILE A 209 -12.70 14.84 -2.40
N ASP A 210 -13.83 14.95 -3.06
CA ASP A 210 -14.77 13.85 -3.24
C ASP A 210 -14.31 12.93 -4.39
N PRO A 211 -13.93 11.67 -4.13
CA PRO A 211 -13.45 10.78 -5.17
C PRO A 211 -14.54 10.37 -6.16
N HIS A 212 -15.82 10.36 -5.74
CA HIS A 212 -16.95 10.03 -6.61
C HIS A 212 -17.17 11.15 -7.64
N LYS A 213 -17.21 12.42 -7.21
CA LYS A 213 -17.33 13.57 -8.11
C LYS A 213 -16.18 13.68 -9.11
N ASN A 214 -15.01 13.17 -8.74
CA ASN A 214 -13.84 13.15 -9.63
C ASN A 214 -13.80 11.91 -10.55
N GLY A 215 -14.82 11.04 -10.51
CA GLY A 215 -14.88 9.85 -11.35
C GLY A 215 -13.87 8.76 -10.99
N TRP A 216 -13.40 8.70 -9.74
CA TRP A 216 -12.44 7.70 -9.28
C TRP A 216 -13.09 6.52 -8.53
N GLY A 217 -14.32 6.21 -8.85
CA GLY A 217 -15.11 5.13 -8.25
C GLY A 217 -16.34 5.63 -7.48
N PRO A 218 -17.02 4.75 -6.73
CA PRO A 218 -16.63 3.35 -6.47
C PRO A 218 -16.71 2.45 -7.72
N TYR A 219 -15.73 1.58 -7.89
CA TYR A 219 -15.71 0.61 -8.99
C TYR A 219 -16.13 -0.77 -8.49
N ASP A 220 -17.45 -1.00 -8.40
CA ASP A 220 -18.03 -2.25 -7.89
C ASP A 220 -18.08 -3.35 -8.97
N VAL A 221 -17.28 -3.19 -10.02
CA VAL A 221 -17.10 -4.17 -11.12
C VAL A 221 -15.64 -4.64 -11.17
N ASN A 222 -15.43 -5.83 -11.67
CA ASN A 222 -14.06 -6.32 -11.86
C ASN A 222 -13.39 -5.53 -13.00
N LEU A 223 -12.44 -4.64 -12.65
CA LEU A 223 -11.74 -3.79 -13.62
C LEU A 223 -10.89 -4.57 -14.64
N TYR A 224 -10.52 -5.82 -14.31
CA TYR A 224 -9.79 -6.67 -15.27
C TYR A 224 -10.65 -7.13 -16.44
N THR A 225 -11.98 -7.23 -16.25
CA THR A 225 -12.93 -7.68 -17.28
C THR A 225 -13.43 -6.58 -18.21
N LEU A 226 -13.08 -5.31 -17.91
CA LEU A 226 -13.44 -4.17 -18.77
C LEU A 226 -12.76 -4.29 -20.14
N SER A 227 -13.44 -3.80 -21.17
CA SER A 227 -12.87 -3.65 -22.52
C SER A 227 -11.72 -2.64 -22.53
N ASP A 228 -10.83 -2.73 -23.49
CA ASP A 228 -9.72 -1.79 -23.64
C ASP A 228 -10.18 -0.34 -23.82
N LYS A 229 -11.37 -0.15 -24.44
CA LYS A 229 -11.99 1.17 -24.61
C LYS A 229 -12.43 1.77 -23.28
N GLU A 230 -12.94 0.95 -22.38
CA GLU A 230 -13.34 1.37 -21.02
C GLU A 230 -12.12 1.61 -20.13
N LYS A 231 -11.12 0.70 -20.18
CA LYS A 231 -9.85 0.86 -19.43
C LYS A 231 -9.11 2.14 -19.77
N LYS A 232 -9.10 2.53 -21.05
CA LYS A 232 -8.48 3.80 -21.52
C LYS A 232 -9.12 5.08 -20.94
N LYS A 233 -10.35 5.00 -20.46
CA LYS A 233 -11.05 6.12 -19.80
C LYS A 233 -10.68 6.27 -18.33
N LEU A 234 -10.11 5.23 -17.74
CA LEU A 234 -9.76 5.20 -16.32
C LEU A 234 -8.34 5.74 -16.12
N LYS A 235 -8.16 6.57 -15.11
CA LYS A 235 -6.84 7.04 -14.71
C LYS A 235 -6.00 5.83 -14.25
N GLN A 236 -4.78 5.70 -14.78
CA GLN A 236 -3.86 4.62 -14.44
C GLN A 236 -2.75 5.12 -13.51
N LEU A 237 -2.16 4.20 -12.75
CA LEU A 237 -0.92 4.46 -12.02
C LEU A 237 0.23 4.73 -13.01
N PRO A 238 1.30 5.42 -12.57
CA PRO A 238 2.55 5.49 -13.34
C PRO A 238 3.03 4.08 -13.72
N THR A 239 3.62 3.95 -14.89
CA THR A 239 4.14 2.66 -15.40
C THR A 239 5.64 2.52 -15.23
N ARG A 240 6.33 3.60 -14.88
CA ARG A 240 7.78 3.64 -14.63
C ARG A 240 8.07 4.56 -13.45
N LEU A 241 9.25 4.37 -12.85
CA LEU A 241 9.70 5.23 -11.75
C LEU A 241 9.85 6.69 -12.20
N GLU A 242 10.35 6.92 -13.41
CA GLU A 242 10.50 8.27 -13.99
C GLU A 242 9.16 9.01 -14.04
N ASP A 243 8.08 8.33 -14.47
CA ASP A 243 6.74 8.94 -14.55
C ASP A 243 6.23 9.34 -13.15
N ALA A 244 6.52 8.51 -12.14
CA ALA A 244 6.18 8.81 -10.75
C ALA A 244 7.01 9.98 -10.18
N LEU A 245 8.30 10.05 -10.53
CA LEU A 245 9.16 11.17 -10.13
C LEU A 245 8.73 12.48 -10.79
N ASP A 246 8.30 12.43 -12.07
CA ASP A 246 7.73 13.60 -12.77
C ASP A 246 6.43 14.06 -12.12
N ALA A 247 5.60 13.11 -11.66
CA ALA A 247 4.38 13.44 -10.93
C ALA A 247 4.71 14.08 -9.57
N LEU A 248 5.68 13.56 -8.83
CA LEU A 248 6.11 14.13 -7.55
C LEU A 248 6.70 15.53 -7.72
N GLU A 249 7.51 15.76 -8.77
CA GLU A 249 8.09 17.07 -9.04
C GLU A 249 7.03 18.14 -9.33
N LYS A 250 5.90 17.76 -9.91
CA LYS A 250 4.76 18.64 -10.21
C LYS A 250 3.80 18.81 -9.04
N ASP A 251 3.72 17.81 -8.17
CA ASP A 251 2.69 17.69 -7.13
C ASP A 251 3.30 17.25 -5.78
N TYR A 252 4.14 18.10 -5.18
CA TYR A 252 4.75 17.83 -3.88
C TYR A 252 4.29 18.78 -2.76
N LYS A 253 3.55 19.83 -3.08
CA LYS A 253 3.20 20.89 -2.11
C LYS A 253 2.41 20.36 -0.91
N PHE A 254 1.55 19.36 -1.10
CA PHE A 254 0.79 18.74 -0.02
C PHE A 254 1.70 18.10 1.04
N LEU A 255 2.89 17.64 0.67
CA LEU A 255 3.88 17.06 1.60
C LEU A 255 4.49 18.09 2.53
N MET A 256 4.52 19.36 2.11
CA MET A 256 5.17 20.45 2.86
C MET A 256 4.26 21.06 3.93
N GLU A 257 2.96 20.77 3.88
CA GLU A 257 2.01 21.31 4.86
C GLU A 257 2.46 20.97 6.28
N GLY A 258 2.40 21.96 7.20
CA GLY A 258 2.87 21.80 8.56
C GLY A 258 4.37 21.55 8.72
N GLY A 259 5.17 21.73 7.66
CA GLY A 259 6.63 21.51 7.70
C GLY A 259 7.04 20.04 7.76
N VAL A 260 6.16 19.09 7.40
CA VAL A 260 6.42 17.64 7.52
C VAL A 260 7.55 17.20 6.60
N PHE A 261 7.53 17.63 5.33
CA PHE A 261 8.63 17.37 4.39
C PHE A 261 9.26 18.70 3.97
N PRO A 262 10.51 18.97 4.33
CA PRO A 262 11.24 20.12 3.77
C PRO A 262 11.37 20.00 2.24
N GLU A 263 11.23 21.11 1.52
CA GLU A 263 11.32 21.13 0.05
C GLU A 263 12.65 20.56 -0.46
N GLU A 264 13.73 20.89 0.25
CA GLU A 264 15.07 20.40 -0.07
C GLU A 264 15.16 18.86 0.00
N LEU A 265 14.52 18.26 1.01
CA LEU A 265 14.45 16.79 1.14
C LEU A 265 13.79 16.17 -0.08
N ILE A 266 12.66 16.74 -0.52
CA ILE A 266 11.91 16.24 -1.68
C ILE A 266 12.75 16.37 -2.96
N LYS A 267 13.36 17.52 -3.20
CA LYS A 267 14.23 17.77 -4.36
C LYS A 267 15.43 16.82 -4.37
N ASN A 268 16.09 16.62 -3.24
CA ASN A 268 17.20 15.69 -3.12
C ASN A 268 16.76 14.23 -3.32
N PHE A 269 15.59 13.85 -2.81
CA PHE A 269 15.01 12.53 -3.06
C PHE A 269 14.80 12.28 -4.57
N ILE A 270 14.16 13.21 -5.27
CA ILE A 270 13.92 13.12 -6.72
C ILE A 270 15.25 13.01 -7.47
N LYS A 271 16.22 13.88 -7.18
CA LYS A 271 17.55 13.88 -7.80
C LYS A 271 18.26 12.53 -7.64
N ARG A 272 18.27 11.98 -6.44
CA ARG A 272 18.89 10.67 -6.15
C ARG A 272 18.19 9.55 -6.90
N LYS A 273 16.86 9.52 -6.90
CA LYS A 273 16.09 8.48 -7.59
C LYS A 273 16.25 8.54 -9.11
N ARG A 274 16.29 9.72 -9.70
CA ARG A 274 16.61 9.86 -11.13
C ARG A 274 18.00 9.32 -11.47
N ALA A 275 19.01 9.58 -10.61
CA ALA A 275 20.35 9.03 -10.82
C ALA A 275 20.40 7.51 -10.67
N GLU A 276 19.56 6.89 -9.85
CA GLU A 276 19.41 5.43 -9.77
C GLU A 276 18.82 4.84 -11.05
N CYS A 277 17.82 5.50 -11.67
CA CYS A 277 17.24 5.06 -12.95
C CYS A 277 18.26 5.02 -14.11
N LEU A 278 19.24 5.91 -14.11
CA LEU A 278 20.26 5.99 -15.16
C LEU A 278 21.38 4.92 -15.05
N ARG A 279 21.43 4.19 -13.92
CA ARG A 279 22.46 3.14 -13.68
C ARG A 279 22.00 1.73 -14.06
N LEU A 280 20.76 1.58 -14.46
CA LEU A 280 20.12 0.32 -14.88
C LEU A 280 19.90 0.29 -16.38
#